data_051beb7b6d99b73a5892fb77143a6c38
#
_entry.id   051beb7b6d99b73a5892fb77143a6c38
#
_cell.length_a   1.000
_cell.length_b   1.000
_cell.length_c   1.000
_cell.angle_alpha   90.00
_cell.angle_beta   90.00
_cell.angle_gamma   90.00
#
_symmetry.space_group_name_H-M   'P 1'
#
loop_
_entity.id
_entity.type
_entity.pdbx_description
1 polymer ?
#
loop_
_entity_poly.entity_id
_entity_poly.type
_entity_poly.pdbx_seq_one_letter_code
_entity_poly.pdbx_strand_id
1 'polypeptide(L)'
;PHVLPPHEAQRASRNDPAPAYMVSWDGHIVPFIVTVMIWFVATGLVAWADNRDRATFPKSLMIGGIGGIAGLLVILTVSQAVSVLAVYAAFVGALMVWGWHEIGFLTGAAAGPRREPASPGVRGVERFAEATATVIHHEVMLALTALLLISLSWTMPNQIGATVFVLLFGLRLSAKINMFV
;
A
#
# COMPACT_ATOMS: atom_id res chain seq x y z
N PRO A 1 -10.95 -30.87 47.75
CA PRO A 1 -11.34 -29.95 46.70
C PRO A 1 -11.78 -28.64 47.33
N HIS A 2 -10.98 -27.60 47.16
CA HIS A 2 -11.26 -26.25 47.71
C HIS A 2 -12.24 -25.59 46.74
N VAL A 3 -13.51 -25.55 47.10
CA VAL A 3 -14.54 -24.81 46.37
C VAL A 3 -14.44 -23.36 46.80
N LEU A 4 -14.13 -22.46 45.88
CA LEU A 4 -14.10 -21.03 46.12
C LEU A 4 -15.49 -20.51 46.50
N PRO A 5 -15.60 -19.62 47.50
CA PRO A 5 -16.89 -19.03 47.87
C PRO A 5 -17.47 -18.21 46.71
N PRO A 6 -18.82 -18.17 46.56
CA PRO A 6 -19.51 -17.59 45.38
C PRO A 6 -19.09 -16.15 45.02
N HIS A 7 -18.73 -15.32 45.99
CA HIS A 7 -18.31 -13.95 45.80
C HIS A 7 -16.89 -13.84 45.21
N GLU A 8 -16.00 -14.81 45.46
CA GLU A 8 -14.67 -14.86 44.90
C GLU A 8 -14.71 -15.40 43.44
N ALA A 9 -15.57 -16.38 43.18
CA ALA A 9 -15.84 -16.85 41.82
C ALA A 9 -16.43 -15.74 40.94
N GLN A 10 -17.31 -14.89 41.50
CA GLN A 10 -17.87 -13.75 40.79
C GLN A 10 -16.87 -12.60 40.57
N ARG A 11 -15.91 -12.40 41.47
CA ARG A 11 -14.80 -11.45 41.30
C ARG A 11 -13.80 -11.94 40.25
N ALA A 12 -13.46 -13.23 40.24
CA ALA A 12 -12.60 -13.83 39.23
C ALA A 12 -13.20 -13.67 37.82
N SER A 13 -14.50 -13.98 37.64
CA SER A 13 -15.22 -13.80 36.37
C SER A 13 -15.33 -12.34 35.89
N ARG A 14 -15.29 -11.36 36.81
CA ARG A 14 -15.33 -9.93 36.45
C ARG A 14 -13.97 -9.39 36.03
N ASN A 15 -12.87 -10.07 36.39
CA ASN A 15 -11.50 -9.68 36.07
C ASN A 15 -10.93 -10.45 34.86
N ASP A 16 -11.72 -11.36 34.28
CA ASP A 16 -11.29 -12.01 33.04
C ASP A 16 -11.18 -10.95 31.96
N PRO A 17 -10.02 -10.83 31.30
CA PRO A 17 -9.87 -9.92 30.17
C PRO A 17 -10.91 -10.30 29.12
N ALA A 18 -11.63 -9.29 28.60
CA ALA A 18 -12.58 -9.51 27.51
C ALA A 18 -11.90 -10.33 26.40
N PRO A 19 -12.61 -11.32 25.82
CA PRO A 19 -12.01 -12.18 24.80
C PRO A 19 -11.38 -11.31 23.70
N ALA A 20 -10.15 -11.64 23.31
CA ALA A 20 -9.29 -10.86 22.40
C ALA A 20 -9.91 -10.60 21.00
N TYR A 21 -11.04 -11.24 20.67
CA TYR A 21 -11.79 -11.07 19.43
C TYR A 21 -12.91 -10.01 19.49
N MET A 22 -13.13 -9.37 20.64
CA MET A 22 -14.10 -8.27 20.71
C MET A 22 -13.55 -7.04 19.98
N VAL A 23 -14.30 -6.58 18.98
CA VAL A 23 -14.01 -5.32 18.28
C VAL A 23 -14.10 -4.18 19.31
N SER A 24 -13.01 -3.44 19.48
CA SER A 24 -12.93 -2.27 20.35
C SER A 24 -12.81 -0.99 19.52
N TRP A 25 -13.32 0.12 20.06
CA TRP A 25 -13.20 1.42 19.38
C TRP A 25 -11.73 1.81 19.17
N ASP A 26 -10.93 1.82 20.23
CA ASP A 26 -9.55 2.30 20.19
C ASP A 26 -8.60 1.33 19.47
N GLY A 27 -8.84 0.02 19.60
CA GLY A 27 -7.96 -0.99 19.01
C GLY A 27 -8.25 -1.35 17.55
N HIS A 28 -9.49 -1.10 17.07
CA HIS A 28 -9.91 -1.58 15.74
C HIS A 28 -10.61 -0.49 14.92
N ILE A 29 -11.64 0.16 15.45
CA ILE A 29 -12.48 1.09 14.67
C ILE A 29 -11.71 2.36 14.34
N VAL A 30 -11.08 3.02 15.32
CA VAL A 30 -10.32 4.25 15.09
C VAL A 30 -9.13 4.01 14.15
N PRO A 31 -8.27 2.99 14.34
CA PRO A 31 -7.21 2.66 13.39
C PRO A 31 -7.72 2.39 11.97
N PHE A 32 -8.84 1.69 11.82
CA PHE A 32 -9.45 1.44 10.51
C PHE A 32 -9.86 2.74 9.82
N ILE A 33 -10.60 3.61 10.53
CA ILE A 33 -11.04 4.91 9.98
C ILE A 33 -9.84 5.77 9.58
N VAL A 34 -8.83 5.88 10.45
CA VAL A 34 -7.62 6.66 10.20
C VAL A 34 -6.88 6.13 8.97
N THR A 35 -6.72 4.82 8.85
CA THR A 35 -6.08 4.18 7.70
C THR A 35 -6.82 4.48 6.40
N VAL A 36 -8.15 4.35 6.39
CA VAL A 36 -9.00 4.65 5.22
C VAL A 36 -8.90 6.14 4.84
N MET A 37 -8.92 7.04 5.82
CA MET A 37 -8.79 8.49 5.58
C MET A 37 -7.44 8.84 4.98
N ILE A 38 -6.34 8.32 5.52
CA ILE A 38 -4.99 8.55 4.98
C ILE A 38 -4.89 8.01 3.54
N TRP A 39 -5.38 6.79 3.30
CA TRP A 39 -5.40 6.19 1.97
C TRP A 39 -6.22 7.00 0.98
N PHE A 40 -7.40 7.47 1.37
CA PHE A 40 -8.27 8.31 0.54
C PHE A 40 -7.58 9.62 0.15
N VAL A 41 -6.94 10.30 1.12
CA VAL A 41 -6.19 11.54 0.85
C VAL A 41 -5.01 11.26 -0.09
N ALA A 42 -4.24 10.21 0.14
CA ALA A 42 -3.11 9.85 -0.71
C ALA A 42 -3.55 9.57 -2.16
N THR A 43 -4.63 8.81 -2.34
CA THR A 43 -5.21 8.52 -3.67
C THR A 43 -5.73 9.80 -4.33
N GLY A 44 -6.39 10.68 -3.56
CA GLY A 44 -6.87 11.97 -4.04
C GLY A 44 -5.73 12.88 -4.52
N LEU A 45 -4.59 12.90 -3.84
CA LEU A 45 -3.40 13.66 -4.26
C LEU A 45 -2.82 13.15 -5.59
N VAL A 46 -2.76 11.82 -5.77
CA VAL A 46 -2.31 11.22 -7.05
C VAL A 46 -3.28 11.58 -8.18
N ALA A 47 -4.59 11.43 -7.96
CA ALA A 47 -5.60 11.78 -8.94
C ALA A 47 -5.57 13.29 -9.28
N TRP A 48 -5.36 14.15 -8.29
CA TRP A 48 -5.18 15.56 -8.51
C TRP A 48 -3.96 15.89 -9.37
N ALA A 49 -2.83 15.22 -9.13
CA ALA A 49 -1.61 15.40 -9.90
C ALA A 49 -1.77 14.97 -11.38
N ASP A 50 -2.53 13.89 -11.63
CA ASP A 50 -2.81 13.37 -12.97
C ASP A 50 -3.79 14.28 -13.75
N ASN A 51 -4.76 14.87 -13.08
CA ASN A 51 -5.75 15.77 -13.70
C ASN A 51 -5.22 17.17 -14.00
N ARG A 52 -3.93 17.43 -13.87
CA ARG A 52 -3.31 18.72 -14.19
C ARG A 52 -2.86 18.78 -15.65
N ASP A 53 -2.59 20.01 -16.12
CA ASP A 53 -2.04 20.23 -17.46
C ASP A 53 -0.74 19.45 -17.66
N ARG A 54 -0.57 18.84 -18.82
CA ARG A 54 0.62 18.05 -19.18
C ARG A 54 1.93 18.84 -18.99
N ALA A 55 1.91 20.17 -19.13
CA ALA A 55 3.05 21.02 -18.87
C ALA A 55 3.55 20.96 -17.41
N THR A 56 2.69 20.53 -16.47
CA THR A 56 3.04 20.36 -15.04
C THR A 56 3.59 18.97 -14.71
N PHE A 57 3.49 18.00 -15.59
CA PHE A 57 3.93 16.61 -15.35
C PHE A 57 5.39 16.48 -14.90
N PRO A 58 6.38 17.20 -15.47
CA PRO A 58 7.76 17.12 -14.97
C PRO A 58 7.89 17.56 -13.52
N LYS A 59 7.12 18.58 -13.11
CA LYS A 59 7.10 19.04 -11.71
C LYS A 59 6.43 18.01 -10.80
N SER A 60 5.30 17.42 -11.23
CA SER A 60 4.62 16.36 -10.48
C SER A 60 5.51 15.14 -10.29
N LEU A 61 6.25 14.72 -11.33
CA LEU A 61 7.22 13.63 -11.26
C LEU A 61 8.37 13.95 -10.29
N MET A 62 8.90 15.16 -10.33
CA MET A 62 9.97 15.58 -9.42
C MET A 62 9.49 15.58 -7.97
N ILE A 63 8.33 16.19 -7.68
CA ILE A 63 7.75 16.24 -6.34
C ILE A 63 7.40 14.82 -5.87
N GLY A 64 6.78 14.02 -6.72
CA GLY A 64 6.49 12.61 -6.45
C GLY A 64 7.76 11.81 -6.14
N GLY A 65 8.84 12.03 -6.91
CA GLY A 65 10.14 11.38 -6.69
C GLY A 65 10.78 11.76 -5.35
N ILE A 66 10.78 13.05 -5.00
CA ILE A 66 11.23 13.51 -3.69
C ILE A 66 10.38 12.88 -2.58
N GLY A 67 9.05 12.85 -2.77
CA GLY A 67 8.11 12.19 -1.87
C GLY A 67 8.40 10.69 -1.72
N GLY A 68 8.63 9.99 -2.82
CA GLY A 68 8.96 8.56 -2.82
C GLY A 68 10.26 8.25 -2.08
N ILE A 69 11.32 9.05 -2.32
CA ILE A 69 12.58 8.94 -1.58
C ILE A 69 12.37 9.24 -0.08
N ALA A 70 11.65 10.29 0.25
CA ALA A 70 11.31 10.61 1.64
C ALA A 70 10.52 9.47 2.30
N GLY A 71 9.54 8.89 1.60
CA GLY A 71 8.77 7.73 2.06
C GLY A 71 9.65 6.52 2.34
N LEU A 72 10.60 6.23 1.46
CA LEU A 72 11.58 5.15 1.67
C LEU A 72 12.44 5.42 2.91
N LEU A 73 12.95 6.63 3.08
CA LEU A 73 13.73 7.02 4.26
C LEU A 73 12.90 6.90 5.55
N VAL A 74 11.62 7.31 5.53
CA VAL A 74 10.72 7.13 6.67
C VAL A 74 10.58 5.64 7.02
N ILE A 75 10.29 4.76 6.05
CA ILE A 75 10.19 3.31 6.28
C ILE A 75 11.46 2.79 6.96
N LEU A 76 12.63 3.17 6.45
CA LEU A 76 13.92 2.72 7.00
C LEU A 76 14.16 3.24 8.43
N THR A 77 13.87 4.51 8.69
CA THR A 77 14.10 5.11 10.02
C THR A 77 13.20 4.53 11.10
N VAL A 78 11.96 4.13 10.76
CA VAL A 78 11.02 3.54 11.72
C VAL A 78 11.01 2.00 11.73
N SER A 79 11.87 1.37 10.93
CA SER A 79 11.91 -0.09 10.76
C SER A 79 12.21 -0.85 12.08
N GLN A 80 12.94 -0.23 13.00
CA GLN A 80 13.29 -0.80 14.30
C GLN A 80 12.22 -0.55 15.40
N ALA A 81 11.19 0.26 15.14
CA ALA A 81 10.21 0.67 16.12
C ALA A 81 8.83 0.07 15.82
N VAL A 82 8.16 -0.48 16.85
CA VAL A 82 6.80 -1.05 16.74
C VAL A 82 5.74 -0.21 17.44
N SER A 83 6.04 1.05 17.76
CA SER A 83 5.04 1.97 18.33
C SER A 83 3.95 2.30 17.30
N VAL A 84 2.76 2.70 17.79
CA VAL A 84 1.64 3.11 16.93
C VAL A 84 2.06 4.17 15.92
N LEU A 85 2.85 5.18 16.36
CA LEU A 85 3.36 6.23 15.49
C LEU A 85 4.28 5.66 14.41
N ALA A 86 5.19 4.74 14.75
CA ALA A 86 6.10 4.12 13.79
C ALA A 86 5.36 3.28 12.74
N VAL A 87 4.30 2.58 13.15
CA VAL A 87 3.43 1.81 12.24
C VAL A 87 2.73 2.72 11.23
N TYR A 88 2.12 3.82 11.69
CA TYR A 88 1.50 4.80 10.79
C TYR A 88 2.52 5.54 9.92
N ALA A 89 3.69 5.86 10.44
CA ALA A 89 4.76 6.47 9.64
C ALA A 89 5.23 5.52 8.52
N ALA A 90 5.41 4.23 8.80
CA ALA A 90 5.73 3.22 7.80
C ALA A 90 4.62 3.07 6.75
N PHE A 91 3.35 3.11 7.17
CA PHE A 91 2.19 3.09 6.29
C PHE A 91 2.18 4.29 5.34
N VAL A 92 2.32 5.50 5.88
CA VAL A 92 2.39 6.74 5.06
C VAL A 92 3.59 6.70 4.13
N GLY A 93 4.76 6.25 4.60
CA GLY A 93 5.95 6.07 3.78
C GLY A 93 5.69 5.14 2.59
N ALA A 94 5.00 4.02 2.80
CA ALA A 94 4.62 3.10 1.73
C ALA A 94 3.68 3.76 0.70
N LEU A 95 2.70 4.55 1.15
CA LEU A 95 1.82 5.30 0.26
C LEU A 95 2.56 6.38 -0.53
N MET A 96 3.58 7.02 0.05
CA MET A 96 4.42 7.99 -0.67
C MET A 96 5.24 7.31 -1.77
N VAL A 97 5.86 6.17 -1.49
CA VAL A 97 6.57 5.36 -2.49
C VAL A 97 5.61 4.88 -3.58
N TRP A 98 4.45 4.36 -3.20
CA TRP A 98 3.41 3.94 -4.12
C TRP A 98 2.93 5.08 -5.01
N GLY A 99 2.60 6.24 -4.42
CA GLY A 99 2.13 7.43 -5.13
C GLY A 99 3.13 7.93 -6.18
N TRP A 100 4.43 7.85 -5.91
CA TRP A 100 5.46 8.16 -6.90
C TRP A 100 5.36 7.25 -8.13
N HIS A 101 5.22 5.94 -7.92
CA HIS A 101 5.04 4.98 -9.01
C HIS A 101 3.76 5.26 -9.81
N GLU A 102 2.64 5.56 -9.14
CA GLU A 102 1.37 5.88 -9.80
C GLU A 102 1.48 7.17 -10.63
N ILE A 103 2.07 8.24 -10.10
CA ILE A 103 2.32 9.47 -10.85
C ILE A 103 3.18 9.17 -12.09
N GLY A 104 4.24 8.36 -11.94
CA GLY A 104 5.09 7.95 -13.05
C GLY A 104 4.34 7.18 -14.15
N PHE A 105 3.40 6.34 -13.75
CA PHE A 105 2.56 5.59 -14.68
C PHE A 105 1.52 6.48 -15.37
N LEU A 106 0.74 7.24 -14.62
CA LEU A 106 -0.34 8.08 -15.13
C LEU A 106 0.16 9.19 -16.05
N THR A 107 1.30 9.79 -15.73
CA THR A 107 1.95 10.76 -16.62
C THR A 107 2.60 10.15 -17.87
N GLY A 108 2.63 8.82 -17.97
CA GLY A 108 3.23 8.08 -19.08
C GLY A 108 4.76 7.94 -19.01
N ALA A 109 5.42 8.43 -17.95
CA ALA A 109 6.88 8.34 -17.79
C ALA A 109 7.33 6.88 -17.57
N ALA A 110 6.54 6.08 -16.84
CA ALA A 110 6.78 4.66 -16.57
C ALA A 110 5.93 3.72 -17.44
N ALA A 111 5.31 4.21 -18.51
CA ALA A 111 4.56 3.38 -19.44
C ALA A 111 5.48 2.37 -20.14
N GLY A 112 4.89 1.27 -20.66
CA GLY A 112 5.61 0.29 -21.44
C GLY A 112 6.01 0.80 -22.84
N PRO A 113 6.66 -0.04 -23.65
CA PRO A 113 7.13 0.33 -24.99
C PRO A 113 5.97 0.59 -25.98
N ARG A 114 4.81 -0.06 -25.77
CA ARG A 114 3.64 0.13 -26.60
C ARG A 114 2.81 1.32 -26.13
N ARG A 115 2.59 2.29 -26.98
CA ARG A 115 1.77 3.50 -26.72
C ARG A 115 0.54 3.59 -27.62
N GLU A 116 0.32 2.61 -28.46
CA GLU A 116 -0.80 2.55 -29.39
C GLU A 116 -2.00 1.85 -28.77
N PRO A 117 -3.23 2.19 -29.19
CA PRO A 117 -4.43 1.46 -28.80
C PRO A 117 -4.33 -0.03 -29.15
N ALA A 118 -5.14 -0.86 -28.48
CA ALA A 118 -5.20 -2.29 -28.80
C ALA A 118 -5.58 -2.51 -30.26
N SER A 119 -4.93 -3.47 -30.92
CA SER A 119 -5.18 -3.78 -32.34
C SER A 119 -6.61 -4.29 -32.52
N PRO A 120 -7.36 -3.83 -33.56
CA PRO A 120 -8.71 -4.29 -33.80
C PRO A 120 -8.78 -5.80 -34.02
N GLY A 121 -9.68 -6.48 -33.32
CA GLY A 121 -9.91 -7.91 -33.51
C GLY A 121 -9.02 -8.87 -32.74
N VAL A 122 -7.99 -8.38 -32.04
CA VAL A 122 -7.06 -9.20 -31.23
C VAL A 122 -7.77 -9.74 -29.97
N ARG A 123 -7.61 -11.05 -29.70
CA ARG A 123 -8.25 -11.75 -28.58
C ARG A 123 -7.27 -12.69 -27.87
N GLY A 124 -7.63 -13.10 -26.63
CA GLY A 124 -6.87 -14.10 -25.87
C GLY A 124 -5.45 -13.65 -25.55
N VAL A 125 -4.49 -14.55 -25.74
CA VAL A 125 -3.07 -14.36 -25.38
C VAL A 125 -2.43 -13.16 -26.09
N GLU A 126 -2.81 -12.94 -27.34
CA GLU A 126 -2.27 -11.82 -28.12
C GLU A 126 -2.73 -10.46 -27.57
N ARG A 127 -4.01 -10.34 -27.18
CA ARG A 127 -4.54 -9.16 -26.48
C ARG A 127 -3.85 -8.96 -25.13
N PHE A 128 -3.61 -10.05 -24.40
CA PHE A 128 -2.88 -10.00 -23.14
C PHE A 128 -1.44 -9.52 -23.33
N ALA A 129 -0.73 -10.01 -24.36
CA ALA A 129 0.63 -9.58 -24.66
C ALA A 129 0.70 -8.08 -25.03
N GLU A 130 -0.24 -7.58 -25.84
CA GLU A 130 -0.34 -6.16 -26.18
C GLU A 130 -0.61 -5.29 -24.94
N ALA A 131 -1.56 -5.70 -24.10
CA ALA A 131 -1.87 -5.00 -22.85
C ALA A 131 -0.68 -5.00 -21.88
N THR A 132 0.04 -6.12 -21.76
CA THR A 132 1.25 -6.22 -20.96
C THR A 132 2.33 -5.27 -21.47
N ALA A 133 2.54 -5.21 -22.80
CA ALA A 133 3.51 -4.31 -23.40
C ALA A 133 3.24 -2.82 -23.13
N THR A 134 2.00 -2.43 -22.81
CA THR A 134 1.68 -1.03 -22.44
C THR A 134 2.07 -0.68 -21.00
N VAL A 135 2.22 -1.65 -20.11
CA VAL A 135 2.40 -1.41 -18.66
C VAL A 135 3.65 -2.07 -18.07
N ILE A 136 4.37 -2.88 -18.84
CA ILE A 136 5.43 -3.76 -18.33
C ILE A 136 6.51 -3.00 -17.54
N HIS A 137 6.94 -1.83 -17.98
CA HIS A 137 7.96 -1.07 -17.27
C HIS A 137 7.50 -0.69 -15.86
N HIS A 138 6.26 -0.26 -15.73
CA HIS A 138 5.68 0.08 -14.43
C HIS A 138 5.57 -1.15 -13.52
N GLU A 139 5.09 -2.29 -14.03
CA GLU A 139 4.98 -3.52 -13.25
C GLU A 139 6.34 -4.04 -12.77
N VAL A 140 7.35 -3.96 -13.64
CA VAL A 140 8.73 -4.32 -13.27
C VAL A 140 9.28 -3.38 -12.19
N MET A 141 9.05 -2.07 -12.32
CA MET A 141 9.47 -1.11 -11.29
C MET A 141 8.79 -1.37 -9.94
N LEU A 142 7.48 -1.65 -9.94
CA LEU A 142 6.75 -2.03 -8.73
C LEU A 142 7.31 -3.33 -8.10
N ALA A 143 7.55 -4.35 -8.92
CA ALA A 143 8.12 -5.61 -8.45
C ALA A 143 9.52 -5.43 -7.84
N LEU A 144 10.38 -4.64 -8.48
CA LEU A 144 11.73 -4.34 -7.98
C LEU A 144 11.66 -3.54 -6.67
N THR A 145 10.74 -2.58 -6.56
CA THR A 145 10.53 -1.81 -5.32
C THR A 145 9.98 -2.69 -4.20
N ALA A 146 9.06 -3.61 -4.50
CA ALA A 146 8.56 -4.59 -3.54
C ALA A 146 9.70 -5.48 -3.00
N LEU A 147 10.54 -6.02 -3.90
CA LEU A 147 11.71 -6.82 -3.54
C LEU A 147 12.71 -6.02 -2.69
N LEU A 148 12.96 -4.76 -3.04
CA LEU A 148 13.81 -3.86 -2.27
C LEU A 148 13.27 -3.67 -0.85
N LEU A 149 11.98 -3.32 -0.71
CA LEU A 149 11.35 -3.10 0.59
C LEU A 149 11.34 -4.37 1.44
N ILE A 150 11.04 -5.53 0.86
CA ILE A 150 11.12 -6.83 1.53
C ILE A 150 12.56 -7.06 2.02
N SER A 151 13.55 -6.90 1.15
CA SER A 151 14.95 -7.16 1.49
C SER A 151 15.46 -6.26 2.61
N LEU A 152 15.08 -4.97 2.58
CA LEU A 152 15.48 -3.98 3.59
C LEU A 152 14.78 -4.20 4.94
N SER A 153 13.57 -4.74 4.95
CA SER A 153 12.77 -4.95 6.17
C SER A 153 12.77 -6.40 6.67
N TRP A 154 13.43 -7.33 5.99
CA TRP A 154 13.33 -8.78 6.25
C TRP A 154 13.57 -9.18 7.71
N THR A 155 14.56 -8.57 8.34
CA THR A 155 14.92 -8.84 9.75
C THR A 155 14.43 -7.76 10.71
N MET A 156 13.68 -6.77 10.21
CA MET A 156 13.24 -5.64 11.01
C MET A 156 11.92 -5.95 11.72
N PRO A 157 11.71 -5.48 12.95
CA PRO A 157 10.48 -5.71 13.71
C PRO A 157 9.26 -5.00 13.09
N ASN A 158 9.43 -3.86 12.42
CA ASN A 158 8.36 -3.13 11.74
C ASN A 158 8.43 -3.38 10.23
N GLN A 159 7.62 -4.29 9.74
CA GLN A 159 7.53 -4.64 8.31
C GLN A 159 6.31 -4.01 7.61
N ILE A 160 5.61 -3.09 8.26
CA ILE A 160 4.36 -2.51 7.74
C ILE A 160 4.57 -1.85 6.37
N GLY A 161 5.67 -1.11 6.18
CA GLY A 161 5.96 -0.46 4.90
C GLY A 161 6.04 -1.44 3.73
N ALA A 162 6.79 -2.53 3.89
CA ALA A 162 6.89 -3.59 2.88
C ALA A 162 5.56 -4.32 2.68
N THR A 163 4.88 -4.68 3.78
CA THR A 163 3.59 -5.38 3.75
C THR A 163 2.52 -4.59 2.99
N VAL A 164 2.39 -3.30 3.28
CA VAL A 164 1.42 -2.40 2.61
C VAL A 164 1.74 -2.29 1.12
N PHE A 165 3.01 -2.06 0.77
CA PHE A 165 3.42 -1.94 -0.63
C PHE A 165 3.14 -3.23 -1.42
N VAL A 166 3.49 -4.38 -0.87
CA VAL A 166 3.23 -5.70 -1.50
C VAL A 166 1.74 -5.97 -1.63
N LEU A 167 0.95 -5.62 -0.62
CA LEU A 167 -0.51 -5.75 -0.67
C LEU A 167 -1.11 -4.91 -1.81
N LEU A 168 -0.72 -3.62 -1.91
CA LEU A 168 -1.17 -2.74 -2.99
C LEU A 168 -0.77 -3.27 -4.36
N PHE A 169 0.45 -3.78 -4.50
CA PHE A 169 0.93 -4.41 -5.74
C PHE A 169 0.12 -5.65 -6.10
N GLY A 170 -0.15 -6.54 -5.15
CA GLY A 170 -0.97 -7.74 -5.35
C GLY A 170 -2.41 -7.40 -5.75
N LEU A 171 -3.04 -6.41 -5.10
CA LEU A 171 -4.38 -5.94 -5.44
C LEU A 171 -4.42 -5.34 -6.85
N ARG A 172 -3.40 -4.56 -7.24
CA ARG A 172 -3.27 -4.02 -8.59
C ARG A 172 -3.18 -5.13 -9.65
N LEU A 173 -2.32 -6.13 -9.42
CA LEU A 173 -2.20 -7.29 -10.33
C LEU A 173 -3.51 -8.04 -10.45
N SER A 174 -4.19 -8.31 -9.32
CA SER A 174 -5.51 -8.97 -9.29
C SER A 174 -6.55 -8.21 -10.10
N ALA A 175 -6.62 -6.88 -9.95
CA ALA A 175 -7.54 -6.04 -10.71
C ALA A 175 -7.28 -6.16 -12.22
N LYS A 176 -6.00 -6.17 -12.65
CA LYS A 176 -5.63 -6.31 -14.07
C LYS A 176 -6.01 -7.67 -14.64
N ILE A 177 -5.74 -8.76 -13.91
CA ILE A 177 -6.09 -10.10 -14.36
C ILE A 177 -7.61 -10.20 -14.60
N ASN A 178 -8.42 -9.64 -13.68
CA ASN A 178 -9.88 -9.64 -13.83
C ASN A 178 -10.41 -8.82 -15.02
N MET A 179 -9.62 -7.88 -15.56
CA MET A 179 -10.00 -7.13 -16.77
C MET A 179 -9.78 -7.93 -18.06
N PHE A 180 -9.06 -9.04 -18.01
CA PHE A 180 -8.71 -9.85 -19.19
C PHE A 180 -9.43 -11.22 -19.23
N VAL A 181 -10.13 -11.58 -18.15
CA VAL A 181 -10.98 -12.76 -18.08
C VAL A 181 -12.38 -12.39 -18.54
#